data_e370bc0c22feee299d5ea3d9e5a352d6
#
_entry.id   e370bc0c22feee299d5ea3d9e5a352d6
#
_cell.length_a   1.000
_cell.length_b   1.000
_cell.length_c   1.000
_cell.angle_alpha   90.00
_cell.angle_beta   90.00
_cell.angle_gamma   90.00
#
_symmetry.space_group_name_H-M   'P 1'
#
loop_
_entity.id
_entity.type
_entity.pdbx_description
1 polymer ?
#
loop_
_entity_poly.entity_id
_entity_poly.type
_entity_poly.pdbx_seq_one_letter_code
_entity_poly.pdbx_strand_id
1 'polypeptide(L)'
;VALVDVNTLIAKRIYNYKEDKFISPENASYILMFPDASEFGVLEEKDGYNHLHVYSLNNGRYIYQVGKGNYDVTKVYGYDAKSKQIFYQSNGNGPLNRGVYAINVKSGKRTPIAVEEGTNDAFFSKDYKYFELIYSNVNQPHIYSVCSSNGDVIRELHRDVMDETIQKEYFQFTDSLSGWIIRKPGVTNAPVIFDVVDTQNQWKKDISYKLAEQGYVVAQVTTHGFMGYGEYYKKSTHGNIFKVPALDYIAAAKGLIKAGIANPKNVFMMGNRMAGGVVLSALMQEKTPFVGGIVISPVTDLVNYNKAVVERYMKQHGAT
;
A
#
# COMPACT_ATOMS: atom_id res chain seq x y z
N VAL A 1 20.14 12.38 5.05
CA VAL A 1 20.00 13.80 4.76
C VAL A 1 21.35 14.46 4.90
N ALA A 2 21.71 15.33 3.96
CA ALA A 2 22.90 16.17 4.03
C ALA A 2 22.50 17.63 3.79
N LEU A 3 23.15 18.52 4.51
CA LEU A 3 23.13 19.97 4.26
C LEU A 3 24.29 20.32 3.34
N VAL A 4 24.04 21.10 2.32
CA VAL A 4 25.07 21.63 1.41
C VAL A 4 25.09 23.14 1.56
N ASP A 5 26.24 23.70 1.94
CA ASP A 5 26.46 25.13 1.90
C ASP A 5 26.60 25.56 0.45
N VAL A 6 25.72 26.45 -0.01
CA VAL A 6 25.65 26.86 -1.43
C VAL A 6 26.85 27.75 -1.86
N ASN A 7 27.57 28.36 -0.91
CA ASN A 7 28.70 29.20 -1.22
C ASN A 7 30.03 28.41 -1.26
N THR A 8 30.18 27.46 -0.34
CA THR A 8 31.40 26.64 -0.22
C THR A 8 31.29 25.28 -0.89
N LEU A 9 30.07 24.83 -1.26
CA LEU A 9 29.74 23.51 -1.77
C LEU A 9 30.11 22.34 -0.84
N ILE A 10 30.34 22.64 0.44
CA ILE A 10 30.67 21.64 1.44
C ILE A 10 29.38 20.96 1.90
N ALA A 11 29.34 19.61 1.77
CA ALA A 11 28.25 18.78 2.24
C ALA A 11 28.52 18.24 3.64
N LYS A 12 27.60 18.50 4.58
CA LYS A 12 27.63 17.93 5.93
C LYS A 12 26.47 16.94 6.07
N ARG A 13 26.78 15.63 6.25
CA ARG A 13 25.75 14.65 6.56
C ARG A 13 25.24 14.86 7.99
N ILE A 14 23.93 15.12 8.13
CA ILE A 14 23.25 15.33 9.41
C ILE A 14 22.38 14.16 9.83
N TYR A 15 22.02 13.30 8.90
CA TYR A 15 21.15 12.17 9.18
C TYR A 15 21.50 10.97 8.28
N ASN A 16 21.50 9.77 8.86
CA ASN A 16 21.68 8.51 8.16
C ASN A 16 20.76 7.45 8.77
N TYR A 17 19.89 6.88 7.96
CA TYR A 17 19.03 5.77 8.34
C TYR A 17 19.53 4.48 7.69
N LYS A 18 19.61 3.42 8.46
CA LYS A 18 20.01 2.08 8.00
C LYS A 18 18.98 1.07 8.50
N GLU A 19 18.70 0.11 7.68
CA GLU A 19 17.83 -1.03 7.95
C GLU A 19 18.55 -2.33 7.58
N ASP A 20 18.26 -3.41 8.32
CA ASP A 20 18.85 -4.72 8.09
C ASP A 20 18.30 -5.41 6.83
N LYS A 21 17.06 -5.08 6.46
CA LYS A 21 16.39 -5.65 5.28
C LYS A 21 16.38 -4.62 4.15
N PHE A 22 15.38 -3.76 4.13
CA PHE A 22 15.30 -2.68 3.14
C PHE A 22 14.54 -1.47 3.68
N ILE A 23 14.84 -0.31 3.12
CA ILE A 23 14.08 0.93 3.33
C ILE A 23 13.08 1.05 2.19
N SER A 24 11.80 1.25 2.53
CA SER A 24 10.76 1.47 1.52
C SER A 24 11.09 2.69 0.66
N PRO A 25 10.85 2.65 -0.67
CA PRO A 25 11.16 3.76 -1.58
C PRO A 25 10.48 5.06 -1.17
N GLU A 26 9.25 4.96 -0.69
CA GLU A 26 8.44 6.08 -0.23
C GLU A 26 9.12 6.80 0.93
N ASN A 27 9.71 6.05 1.86
CA ASN A 27 10.41 6.60 3.02
C ASN A 27 11.75 7.22 2.62
N ALA A 28 12.46 6.61 1.66
CA ALA A 28 13.77 7.08 1.24
C ALA A 28 13.76 8.44 0.53
N SER A 29 12.63 8.83 -0.06
CA SER A 29 12.47 10.05 -0.84
C SER A 29 11.70 11.17 -0.14
N TYR A 30 11.08 10.89 1.01
CA TYR A 30 10.23 11.85 1.69
C TYR A 30 10.98 12.62 2.80
N ILE A 31 10.97 13.93 2.71
CA ILE A 31 11.48 14.84 3.75
C ILE A 31 10.47 15.96 3.97
N LEU A 32 9.93 16.07 5.19
CA LEU A 32 9.12 17.19 5.62
C LEU A 32 10.04 18.27 6.21
N MET A 33 10.11 19.45 5.59
CA MET A 33 10.83 20.61 6.14
C MET A 33 9.86 21.46 6.95
N PHE A 34 10.25 21.82 8.18
CA PHE A 34 9.51 22.79 8.98
C PHE A 34 9.85 24.22 8.53
N PRO A 35 8.88 25.17 8.55
CA PRO A 35 9.05 26.48 7.94
C PRO A 35 10.15 27.35 8.54
N ASP A 36 10.48 27.15 9.82
CA ASP A 36 11.57 27.87 10.51
C ASP A 36 12.96 27.27 10.25
N ALA A 37 13.02 26.23 9.40
CA ALA A 37 14.25 25.51 9.08
C ALA A 37 15.03 24.99 10.30
N SER A 38 14.36 24.79 11.45
CA SER A 38 14.99 24.24 12.66
C SER A 38 14.95 22.72 12.69
N GLU A 39 13.93 22.11 12.06
CA GLU A 39 13.62 20.70 12.12
C GLU A 39 13.31 20.13 10.73
N PHE A 40 13.45 18.83 10.60
CA PHE A 40 12.97 18.05 9.46
C PHE A 40 12.37 16.73 9.91
N GLY A 41 11.38 16.24 9.17
CA GLY A 41 10.73 14.96 9.40
C GLY A 41 11.05 13.96 8.29
N VAL A 42 11.25 12.71 8.66
CA VAL A 42 11.41 11.57 7.74
C VAL A 42 10.52 10.41 8.17
N LEU A 43 10.10 9.59 7.21
CA LEU A 43 9.34 8.38 7.49
C LEU A 43 10.28 7.23 7.81
N GLU A 44 10.04 6.55 8.94
CA GLU A 44 10.85 5.43 9.43
C GLU A 44 9.99 4.35 10.08
N GLU A 45 10.47 3.11 10.04
CA GLU A 45 9.77 1.91 10.56
C GLU A 45 10.39 1.42 11.88
N LYS A 46 10.72 2.33 12.79
CA LYS A 46 11.48 1.99 14.02
C LYS A 46 10.71 1.24 15.08
N ASP A 47 9.39 1.35 15.10
CA ASP A 47 8.52 0.72 16.09
C ASP A 47 7.60 -0.37 15.51
N GLY A 48 8.00 -0.92 14.36
CA GLY A 48 7.27 -1.96 13.65
C GLY A 48 6.20 -1.42 12.69
N TYR A 49 6.01 -0.09 12.65
CA TYR A 49 5.12 0.61 11.74
C TYR A 49 5.80 1.85 11.17
N ASN A 50 5.29 2.33 10.04
CA ASN A 50 5.84 3.50 9.39
C ASN A 50 5.28 4.78 10.00
N HIS A 51 6.15 5.54 10.71
CA HIS A 51 5.78 6.81 11.32
C HIS A 51 6.72 7.95 10.91
N LEU A 52 6.28 9.19 11.14
CA LEU A 52 7.10 10.38 10.90
C LEU A 52 7.96 10.65 12.15
N HIS A 53 9.27 10.66 11.96
CA HIS A 53 10.27 10.98 12.99
C HIS A 53 10.90 12.34 12.71
N VAL A 54 10.99 13.18 13.73
CA VAL A 54 11.46 14.56 13.61
C VAL A 54 12.85 14.71 14.22
N TYR A 55 13.70 15.40 13.50
CA TYR A 55 15.11 15.61 13.81
C TYR A 55 15.48 17.09 13.70
N SER A 56 16.45 17.51 14.48
CA SER A 56 17.05 18.82 14.39
C SER A 56 17.84 18.97 13.08
N LEU A 57 17.56 20.04 12.32
CA LEU A 57 18.30 20.33 11.08
C LEU A 57 19.75 20.73 11.35
N ASN A 58 20.03 21.32 12.51
CA ASN A 58 21.38 21.80 12.87
C ASN A 58 22.40 20.65 13.07
N ASN A 59 21.99 19.58 13.76
CA ASN A 59 22.91 18.51 14.17
C ASN A 59 22.41 17.08 13.96
N GLY A 60 21.20 16.90 13.39
CA GLY A 60 20.59 15.60 13.11
C GLY A 60 20.14 14.83 14.36
N ARG A 61 20.07 15.49 15.54
CA ARG A 61 19.59 14.83 16.75
C ARG A 61 18.11 14.55 16.65
N TYR A 62 17.69 13.33 17.02
CA TYR A 62 16.30 12.95 17.17
C TYR A 62 15.59 13.84 18.18
N ILE A 63 14.39 14.29 17.89
CA ILE A 63 13.58 15.15 18.75
C ILE A 63 12.33 14.40 19.24
N TYR A 64 11.44 13.99 18.33
CA TYR A 64 10.22 13.25 18.67
C TYR A 64 9.66 12.47 17.47
N GLN A 65 8.75 11.54 17.78
CA GLN A 65 7.94 10.81 16.80
C GLN A 65 6.54 11.43 16.71
N VAL A 66 6.04 11.58 15.51
CA VAL A 66 4.69 12.08 15.21
C VAL A 66 3.76 10.90 15.06
N GLY A 67 2.85 10.74 16.02
CA GLY A 67 1.94 9.61 16.07
C GLY A 67 2.57 8.36 16.69
N LYS A 68 1.72 7.50 17.23
CA LYS A 68 2.07 6.17 17.77
C LYS A 68 0.88 5.24 17.59
N GLY A 69 1.14 3.97 17.40
CA GLY A 69 0.10 2.95 17.30
C GLY A 69 0.35 1.96 16.16
N ASN A 70 -0.53 0.99 16.06
CA ASN A 70 -0.44 -0.09 15.07
C ASN A 70 -1.01 0.35 13.73
N TYR A 71 -0.37 1.32 13.10
CA TYR A 71 -0.74 1.82 11.77
C TYR A 71 0.47 2.41 11.05
N ASP A 72 0.44 2.38 9.74
CA ASP A 72 1.42 3.01 8.88
C ASP A 72 0.95 4.40 8.43
N VAL A 73 1.84 5.39 8.48
CA VAL A 73 1.70 6.63 7.73
C VAL A 73 2.07 6.33 6.28
N THR A 74 1.11 6.50 5.37
CA THR A 74 1.28 6.16 3.95
C THR A 74 1.62 7.37 3.09
N LYS A 75 1.27 8.58 3.55
CA LYS A 75 1.56 9.84 2.86
C LYS A 75 1.54 10.99 3.87
N VAL A 76 2.42 11.95 3.72
CA VAL A 76 2.36 13.20 4.49
C VAL A 76 2.03 14.34 3.54
N TYR A 77 0.97 15.08 3.84
CA TYR A 77 0.52 16.20 3.00
C TYR A 77 1.24 17.50 3.32
N GLY A 78 1.63 17.69 4.58
CA GLY A 78 2.42 18.85 5.01
C GLY A 78 2.12 19.30 6.44
N TYR A 79 2.69 20.44 6.80
CA TYR A 79 2.62 21.03 8.13
C TYR A 79 2.06 22.45 8.07
N ASP A 80 0.96 22.70 8.80
CA ASP A 80 0.44 24.05 9.03
C ASP A 80 1.08 24.65 10.28
N ALA A 81 1.92 25.66 10.06
CA ALA A 81 2.63 26.36 11.15
C ALA A 81 1.70 27.15 12.07
N LYS A 82 0.51 27.56 11.62
CA LYS A 82 -0.45 28.34 12.42
C LYS A 82 -1.16 27.45 13.43
N SER A 83 -1.73 26.34 12.98
CA SER A 83 -2.46 25.39 13.84
C SER A 83 -1.51 24.39 14.53
N LYS A 84 -0.22 24.34 14.13
CA LYS A 84 0.75 23.34 14.59
C LYS A 84 0.32 21.93 14.27
N GLN A 85 -0.31 21.70 13.13
CA GLN A 85 -0.80 20.42 12.68
C GLN A 85 -0.02 19.88 11.50
N ILE A 86 0.25 18.57 11.52
CA ILE A 86 0.69 17.81 10.36
C ILE A 86 -0.52 17.05 9.83
N PHE A 87 -0.79 17.20 8.53
CA PHE A 87 -1.81 16.45 7.80
C PHE A 87 -1.17 15.26 7.09
N TYR A 88 -1.77 14.09 7.23
CA TYR A 88 -1.22 12.86 6.69
C TYR A 88 -2.31 11.82 6.39
N GLN A 89 -1.96 10.85 5.54
CA GLN A 89 -2.76 9.67 5.28
C GLN A 89 -2.20 8.49 6.07
N SER A 90 -3.07 7.65 6.59
CA SER A 90 -2.66 6.39 7.21
C SER A 90 -3.74 5.31 7.09
N ASN A 91 -3.35 4.07 7.35
CA ASN A 91 -4.25 2.92 7.44
C ASN A 91 -4.81 2.69 8.85
N GLY A 92 -4.87 3.74 9.68
CA GLY A 92 -5.35 3.65 11.07
C GLY A 92 -6.84 3.30 11.25
N ASN A 93 -7.60 3.22 10.15
CA ASN A 93 -8.98 2.73 10.09
C ASN A 93 -9.08 1.34 9.44
N GLY A 94 -7.97 0.60 9.37
CA GLY A 94 -7.91 -0.76 8.83
C GLY A 94 -6.80 -0.95 7.79
N PRO A 95 -6.20 -2.14 7.70
CA PRO A 95 -4.99 -2.38 6.89
C PRO A 95 -5.19 -2.10 5.39
N LEU A 96 -6.39 -2.32 4.87
CA LEU A 96 -6.73 -2.09 3.46
C LEU A 96 -7.27 -0.67 3.21
N ASN A 97 -7.64 0.06 4.26
CA ASN A 97 -8.20 1.41 4.17
C ASN A 97 -7.11 2.49 4.21
N ARG A 98 -7.46 3.67 3.73
CA ARG A 98 -6.63 4.88 3.83
C ARG A 98 -7.51 6.03 4.31
N GLY A 99 -7.17 6.57 5.46
CA GLY A 99 -7.84 7.73 6.04
C GLY A 99 -6.93 8.95 6.11
N VAL A 100 -7.52 10.14 6.04
CA VAL A 100 -6.84 11.41 6.22
C VAL A 100 -6.96 11.84 7.68
N TYR A 101 -5.85 12.22 8.27
CA TYR A 101 -5.73 12.61 9.67
C TYR A 101 -4.95 13.90 9.82
N ALA A 102 -5.21 14.61 10.93
CA ALA A 102 -4.34 15.65 11.43
C ALA A 102 -3.75 15.24 12.78
N ILE A 103 -2.52 15.66 13.08
CA ILE A 103 -1.92 15.53 14.39
C ILE A 103 -1.28 16.85 14.82
N ASN A 104 -1.61 17.30 16.02
CA ASN A 104 -1.00 18.49 16.59
C ASN A 104 0.36 18.11 17.20
N VAL A 105 1.44 18.73 16.69
CA VAL A 105 2.81 18.36 17.08
C VAL A 105 3.16 18.72 18.53
N LYS A 106 2.42 19.65 19.17
CA LYS A 106 2.66 20.02 20.57
C LYS A 106 1.94 19.10 21.55
N SER A 107 0.66 18.81 21.28
CA SER A 107 -0.17 18.00 22.19
C SER A 107 -0.13 16.50 21.87
N GLY A 108 0.32 16.12 20.67
CA GLY A 108 0.23 14.74 20.17
C GLY A 108 -1.21 14.29 19.85
N LYS A 109 -2.19 15.20 19.92
CA LYS A 109 -3.59 14.86 19.65
C LYS A 109 -3.79 14.55 18.17
N ARG A 110 -4.15 13.30 17.88
CA ARG A 110 -4.58 12.82 16.56
C ARG A 110 -6.08 13.09 16.36
N THR A 111 -6.44 13.64 15.22
CA THR A 111 -7.83 13.94 14.83
C THR A 111 -8.11 13.30 13.47
N PRO A 112 -9.16 12.47 13.34
CA PRO A 112 -9.62 11.99 12.02
C PRO A 112 -10.23 13.16 11.25
N ILE A 113 -9.94 13.24 9.94
CA ILE A 113 -10.44 14.31 9.04
C ILE A 113 -11.38 13.71 8.00
N ALA A 114 -10.94 12.67 7.27
CA ALA A 114 -11.75 11.89 6.36
C ALA A 114 -11.34 10.43 6.47
N VAL A 115 -12.18 9.60 7.11
CA VAL A 115 -11.84 8.22 7.49
C VAL A 115 -12.94 7.23 7.11
N GLU A 116 -13.73 7.55 6.11
CA GLU A 116 -14.71 6.62 5.55
C GLU A 116 -14.02 5.32 5.12
N GLU A 117 -14.73 4.21 5.24
CA GLU A 117 -14.23 2.91 4.84
C GLU A 117 -13.90 2.90 3.36
N GLY A 118 -12.62 2.70 3.03
CA GLY A 118 -12.11 2.83 1.67
C GLY A 118 -10.79 3.58 1.62
N THR A 119 -10.53 4.22 0.50
CA THR A 119 -9.36 5.07 0.28
C THR A 119 -9.80 6.53 0.21
N ASN A 120 -9.29 7.31 1.15
CA ASN A 120 -9.43 8.76 1.22
C ASN A 120 -8.06 9.37 0.92
N ASP A 121 -7.96 10.19 -0.12
CA ASP A 121 -6.77 10.98 -0.43
C ASP A 121 -7.11 12.47 -0.44
N ALA A 122 -6.13 13.33 -0.18
CA ALA A 122 -6.37 14.75 -0.02
C ALA A 122 -5.34 15.60 -0.77
N PHE A 123 -5.79 16.73 -1.31
CA PHE A 123 -4.95 17.77 -1.87
C PHE A 123 -5.24 19.09 -1.16
N PHE A 124 -4.36 19.50 -0.25
CA PHE A 124 -4.54 20.68 0.58
C PHE A 124 -4.23 21.97 -0.16
N SER A 125 -5.00 23.03 0.14
CA SER A 125 -4.66 24.41 -0.20
C SER A 125 -3.37 24.82 0.50
N LYS A 126 -2.66 25.83 -0.05
CA LYS A 126 -1.38 26.31 0.52
C LYS A 126 -1.48 26.81 1.96
N ASP A 127 -2.66 27.30 2.36
CA ASP A 127 -2.94 27.80 3.70
C ASP A 127 -3.62 26.77 4.61
N TYR A 128 -3.77 25.52 4.16
CA TYR A 128 -4.38 24.39 4.86
C TYR A 128 -5.81 24.64 5.37
N LYS A 129 -6.56 25.60 4.80
CA LYS A 129 -7.94 25.84 5.18
C LYS A 129 -8.93 24.90 4.52
N TYR A 130 -8.59 24.46 3.30
CA TYR A 130 -9.42 23.61 2.46
C TYR A 130 -8.59 22.47 1.88
N PHE A 131 -9.26 21.39 1.49
CA PHE A 131 -8.67 20.36 0.67
C PHE A 131 -9.69 19.76 -0.30
N GLU A 132 -9.21 19.27 -1.43
CA GLU A 132 -9.94 18.36 -2.29
C GLU A 132 -9.81 16.95 -1.70
N LEU A 133 -10.96 16.33 -1.38
CA LEU A 133 -11.05 14.93 -0.98
C LEU A 133 -11.35 14.08 -2.21
N ILE A 134 -10.54 13.07 -2.45
CA ILE A 134 -10.84 11.99 -3.41
C ILE A 134 -11.12 10.74 -2.59
N TYR A 135 -12.38 10.33 -2.57
CA TYR A 135 -12.83 9.15 -1.85
C TYR A 135 -13.30 8.07 -2.80
N SER A 136 -12.95 6.82 -2.52
CA SER A 136 -13.54 5.64 -3.14
C SER A 136 -13.41 4.41 -2.24
N ASN A 137 -14.25 3.41 -2.48
CA ASN A 137 -14.03 2.06 -1.96
C ASN A 137 -14.30 1.03 -3.07
N VAL A 138 -14.17 -0.24 -2.79
CA VAL A 138 -14.31 -1.29 -3.83
C VAL A 138 -15.67 -1.31 -4.53
N ASN A 139 -16.72 -0.77 -3.89
CA ASN A 139 -18.09 -0.72 -4.43
C ASN A 139 -18.59 0.73 -4.62
N GLN A 140 -17.73 1.73 -4.38
CA GLN A 140 -18.04 3.14 -4.58
C GLN A 140 -16.98 3.76 -5.47
N PRO A 141 -17.32 4.17 -6.72
CA PRO A 141 -16.43 4.93 -7.59
C PRO A 141 -15.99 6.24 -6.94
N HIS A 142 -15.00 6.88 -7.56
CA HIS A 142 -14.44 8.10 -7.01
C HIS A 142 -15.48 9.21 -6.84
N ILE A 143 -15.46 9.81 -5.66
CA ILE A 143 -16.18 11.03 -5.33
C ILE A 143 -15.14 12.11 -5.05
N TYR A 144 -15.28 13.24 -5.72
CA TYR A 144 -14.41 14.40 -5.58
C TYR A 144 -15.16 15.50 -4.85
N SER A 145 -14.62 15.97 -3.74
CA SER A 145 -15.29 16.97 -2.90
C SER A 145 -14.32 18.03 -2.41
N VAL A 146 -14.79 19.26 -2.28
CA VAL A 146 -14.08 20.30 -1.52
C VAL A 146 -14.52 20.21 -0.07
N CYS A 147 -13.54 20.12 0.83
CA CYS A 147 -13.75 20.03 2.27
C CYS A 147 -13.04 21.16 3.02
N SER A 148 -13.56 21.54 4.19
CA SER A 148 -12.82 22.32 5.17
C SER A 148 -11.71 21.49 5.80
N SER A 149 -10.69 22.11 6.40
CA SER A 149 -9.59 21.39 7.07
C SER A 149 -10.04 20.52 8.26
N ASN A 150 -11.29 20.70 8.73
CA ASN A 150 -11.90 19.87 9.77
C ASN A 150 -12.58 18.60 9.20
N GLY A 151 -12.67 18.47 7.89
CA GLY A 151 -13.32 17.35 7.21
C GLY A 151 -14.77 17.61 6.77
N ASP A 152 -15.35 18.80 7.06
CA ASP A 152 -16.71 19.12 6.61
C ASP A 152 -16.75 19.25 5.10
N VAL A 153 -17.61 18.48 4.46
CA VAL A 153 -17.85 18.59 3.01
C VAL A 153 -18.57 19.89 2.70
N ILE A 154 -17.92 20.76 1.95
CA ILE A 154 -18.50 22.05 1.50
C ILE A 154 -19.29 21.83 0.21
N ARG A 155 -18.71 21.07 -0.72
CA ARG A 155 -19.32 20.80 -2.02
C ARG A 155 -18.76 19.52 -2.66
N GLU A 156 -19.64 18.66 -3.14
CA GLU A 156 -19.28 17.60 -4.09
C GLU A 156 -19.05 18.22 -5.48
N LEU A 157 -17.90 17.93 -6.08
CA LEU A 157 -17.51 18.44 -7.39
C LEU A 157 -17.91 17.48 -8.52
N HIS A 158 -17.65 16.20 -8.30
CA HIS A 158 -17.86 15.14 -9.27
C HIS A 158 -18.01 13.79 -8.59
N ARG A 159 -18.75 12.90 -9.24
CA ARG A 159 -18.92 11.49 -8.84
C ARG A 159 -18.88 10.62 -10.09
N ASP A 160 -17.99 9.63 -10.09
CA ASP A 160 -17.95 8.61 -11.14
C ASP A 160 -19.18 7.69 -11.02
N VAL A 161 -19.62 7.15 -12.15
CA VAL A 161 -20.79 6.24 -12.23
C VAL A 161 -20.31 4.79 -12.21
N MET A 162 -21.00 3.95 -11.46
CA MET A 162 -20.76 2.51 -11.35
C MET A 162 -21.73 1.73 -12.22
N ASP A 163 -21.23 0.60 -12.79
CA ASP A 163 -22.06 -0.46 -13.33
C ASP A 163 -22.28 -1.53 -12.24
N GLU A 164 -23.50 -1.69 -11.79
CA GLU A 164 -23.84 -2.48 -10.59
C GLU A 164 -23.91 -4.01 -10.81
N THR A 165 -23.62 -4.50 -12.02
CA THR A 165 -23.78 -5.92 -12.37
C THR A 165 -22.73 -6.85 -11.75
N ILE A 166 -21.57 -6.31 -11.34
CA ILE A 166 -20.46 -7.05 -10.77
C ILE A 166 -20.20 -6.56 -9.33
N GLN A 167 -20.08 -7.49 -8.40
CA GLN A 167 -19.76 -7.20 -7.01
C GLN A 167 -18.32 -7.55 -6.69
N LYS A 168 -17.68 -6.69 -5.91
CA LYS A 168 -16.39 -6.93 -5.28
C LYS A 168 -16.61 -7.04 -3.78
N GLU A 169 -16.38 -8.22 -3.22
CA GLU A 169 -16.65 -8.54 -1.82
C GLU A 169 -15.36 -8.95 -1.09
N TYR A 170 -15.26 -8.57 0.18
CA TYR A 170 -14.17 -9.02 1.04
C TYR A 170 -14.31 -10.51 1.32
N PHE A 171 -13.21 -11.25 1.24
CA PHE A 171 -13.19 -12.69 1.45
C PHE A 171 -12.01 -13.12 2.32
N GLN A 172 -12.30 -13.98 3.30
CA GLN A 172 -11.28 -14.62 4.12
C GLN A 172 -10.91 -15.96 3.50
N PHE A 173 -9.74 -16.04 2.86
CA PHE A 173 -9.27 -17.24 2.16
C PHE A 173 -8.79 -18.33 3.13
N THR A 174 -8.06 -17.89 4.18
CA THR A 174 -7.58 -18.73 5.29
C THR A 174 -7.63 -17.90 6.58
N ASP A 175 -7.27 -18.49 7.72
CA ASP A 175 -7.22 -17.75 8.99
C ASP A 175 -6.29 -16.52 8.97
N SER A 176 -5.29 -16.52 8.07
CA SER A 176 -4.27 -15.47 7.96
C SER A 176 -4.28 -14.69 6.65
N LEU A 177 -5.04 -15.14 5.64
CA LEU A 177 -5.06 -14.53 4.30
C LEU A 177 -6.46 -14.08 3.93
N SER A 178 -6.58 -12.82 3.60
CA SER A 178 -7.81 -12.18 3.16
C SER A 178 -7.60 -11.40 1.85
N GLY A 179 -8.66 -10.80 1.34
CA GLY A 179 -8.61 -9.97 0.16
C GLY A 179 -9.98 -9.80 -0.47
N TRP A 180 -10.05 -9.82 -1.78
CA TRP A 180 -11.26 -9.55 -2.52
C TRP A 180 -11.59 -10.65 -3.51
N ILE A 181 -12.87 -10.94 -3.68
CA ILE A 181 -13.40 -11.71 -4.82
C ILE A 181 -14.35 -10.83 -5.64
N ILE A 182 -14.20 -10.89 -6.96
CA ILE A 182 -14.97 -10.13 -7.93
C ILE A 182 -15.74 -11.12 -8.76
N ARG A 183 -17.07 -11.05 -8.73
CA ARG A 183 -17.96 -12.00 -9.45
C ARG A 183 -19.36 -11.43 -9.63
N LYS A 184 -20.14 -12.06 -10.50
CA LYS A 184 -21.61 -11.90 -10.48
C LYS A 184 -22.18 -12.50 -9.19
N PRO A 185 -23.25 -11.93 -8.63
CA PRO A 185 -23.92 -12.48 -7.45
C PRO A 185 -24.29 -13.94 -7.63
N GLY A 186 -24.07 -14.77 -6.59
CA GLY A 186 -24.48 -16.17 -6.56
C GLY A 186 -23.62 -17.15 -7.38
N VAL A 187 -22.60 -16.69 -8.09
CA VAL A 187 -21.69 -17.58 -8.86
C VAL A 187 -20.85 -18.43 -7.92
N THR A 188 -20.95 -19.77 -8.07
CA THR A 188 -20.20 -20.79 -7.32
C THR A 188 -19.68 -21.86 -8.27
N ASN A 189 -18.74 -22.70 -7.82
CA ASN A 189 -18.08 -23.75 -8.58
C ASN A 189 -17.62 -23.29 -9.98
N ALA A 190 -17.12 -22.08 -10.05
CA ALA A 190 -16.75 -21.38 -11.29
C ALA A 190 -15.25 -21.48 -11.61
N PRO A 191 -14.85 -21.21 -12.87
CA PRO A 191 -13.46 -20.94 -13.19
C PRO A 191 -12.96 -19.71 -12.39
N VAL A 192 -11.79 -19.83 -11.77
CA VAL A 192 -11.19 -18.74 -10.97
C VAL A 192 -9.88 -18.28 -11.58
N ILE A 193 -9.69 -16.97 -11.61
CA ILE A 193 -8.42 -16.34 -11.96
C ILE A 193 -7.93 -15.56 -10.75
N PHE A 194 -6.77 -15.94 -10.20
CA PHE A 194 -6.07 -15.15 -9.19
C PHE A 194 -5.29 -14.04 -9.86
N ASP A 195 -5.69 -12.79 -9.61
CA ASP A 195 -5.02 -11.60 -10.12
C ASP A 195 -4.02 -11.08 -9.09
N VAL A 196 -2.73 -11.08 -9.46
CA VAL A 196 -1.63 -10.67 -8.57
C VAL A 196 -1.47 -9.15 -8.66
N VAL A 197 -2.23 -8.43 -7.85
CA VAL A 197 -2.30 -6.97 -7.81
C VAL A 197 -2.38 -6.42 -6.39
N ASP A 198 -2.31 -5.09 -6.28
CA ASP A 198 -2.58 -4.36 -5.04
C ASP A 198 -4.05 -4.55 -4.60
N THR A 199 -4.26 -4.85 -3.32
CA THR A 199 -5.54 -5.21 -2.71
C THR A 199 -6.15 -4.11 -1.82
N GLN A 200 -5.74 -2.85 -1.94
CA GLN A 200 -6.34 -1.74 -1.19
C GLN A 200 -7.86 -1.66 -1.41
N ASN A 201 -8.59 -1.19 -0.39
CA ASN A 201 -10.01 -0.89 -0.48
C ASN A 201 -10.22 0.41 -1.29
N GLN A 202 -10.14 0.26 -2.61
CA GLN A 202 -10.20 1.35 -3.58
C GLN A 202 -10.99 0.91 -4.81
N TRP A 203 -11.76 1.84 -5.38
CA TRP A 203 -12.37 1.66 -6.69
C TRP A 203 -11.32 1.55 -7.78
N LYS A 204 -11.42 0.49 -8.57
CA LYS A 204 -10.56 0.31 -9.73
C LYS A 204 -11.26 -0.59 -10.73
N LYS A 205 -11.79 0.00 -11.81
CA LYS A 205 -12.36 -0.76 -12.91
C LYS A 205 -11.22 -1.22 -13.83
N ASP A 206 -10.86 -2.49 -13.73
CA ASP A 206 -9.79 -3.12 -14.50
C ASP A 206 -10.26 -4.38 -15.23
N ILE A 207 -9.34 -5.16 -15.74
CA ILE A 207 -9.61 -6.41 -16.45
C ILE A 207 -10.40 -7.41 -15.61
N SER A 208 -10.31 -7.36 -14.28
CA SER A 208 -10.97 -8.26 -13.36
C SER A 208 -12.50 -8.17 -13.46
N TYR A 209 -13.04 -6.98 -13.67
CA TYR A 209 -14.49 -6.78 -13.89
C TYR A 209 -14.95 -7.38 -15.20
N LYS A 210 -14.17 -7.19 -16.29
CA LYS A 210 -14.48 -7.79 -17.59
C LYS A 210 -14.46 -9.32 -17.56
N LEU A 211 -13.54 -9.91 -16.81
CA LEU A 211 -13.47 -11.35 -16.60
C LEU A 211 -14.69 -11.84 -15.80
N ALA A 212 -15.09 -11.10 -14.77
CA ALA A 212 -16.29 -11.42 -13.98
C ALA A 212 -17.58 -11.33 -14.82
N GLU A 213 -17.67 -10.37 -15.74
CA GLU A 213 -18.79 -10.29 -16.72
C GLU A 213 -18.89 -11.55 -17.59
N GLN A 214 -17.76 -12.20 -17.88
CA GLN A 214 -17.70 -13.47 -18.64
C GLN A 214 -17.95 -14.72 -17.77
N GLY A 215 -18.25 -14.55 -16.47
CA GLY A 215 -18.58 -15.66 -15.58
C GLY A 215 -17.39 -16.23 -14.80
N TYR A 216 -16.23 -15.63 -14.87
CA TYR A 216 -15.11 -15.96 -14.00
C TYR A 216 -15.32 -15.39 -12.60
N VAL A 217 -14.76 -16.06 -11.60
CA VAL A 217 -14.47 -15.43 -10.31
C VAL A 217 -13.03 -14.92 -10.36
N VAL A 218 -12.81 -13.65 -10.07
CA VAL A 218 -11.46 -13.10 -9.96
C VAL A 218 -11.14 -12.90 -8.48
N ALA A 219 -10.00 -13.44 -8.03
CA ALA A 219 -9.55 -13.37 -6.65
C ALA A 219 -8.27 -12.51 -6.54
N GLN A 220 -8.27 -11.56 -5.61
CA GLN A 220 -7.16 -10.69 -5.28
C GLN A 220 -6.80 -10.91 -3.80
N VAL A 221 -5.59 -11.39 -3.51
CA VAL A 221 -5.16 -11.83 -2.17
C VAL A 221 -4.17 -10.84 -1.58
N THR A 222 -4.37 -10.47 -0.32
CA THR A 222 -3.41 -9.71 0.46
C THR A 222 -2.34 -10.65 0.99
N THR A 223 -1.27 -10.83 0.22
CA THR A 223 -0.16 -11.74 0.54
C THR A 223 0.86 -11.11 1.47
N HIS A 224 1.73 -11.93 2.06
CA HIS A 224 2.94 -11.43 2.71
C HIS A 224 3.72 -10.50 1.75
N GLY A 225 4.34 -9.48 2.30
CA GLY A 225 4.96 -8.39 1.53
C GLY A 225 4.06 -7.20 1.28
N PHE A 226 2.76 -7.30 1.57
CA PHE A 226 1.80 -6.22 1.41
C PHE A 226 1.93 -5.17 2.51
N MET A 227 1.68 -3.89 2.17
CA MET A 227 1.69 -2.79 3.14
C MET A 227 0.39 -2.76 3.96
N GLY A 228 0.47 -2.25 5.20
CA GLY A 228 -0.69 -2.04 6.05
C GLY A 228 -0.80 -2.98 7.24
N TYR A 229 0.00 -4.04 7.27
CA TYR A 229 0.08 -5.00 8.37
C TYR A 229 1.38 -4.84 9.20
N GLY A 230 2.03 -3.70 9.08
CA GLY A 230 3.30 -3.39 9.75
C GLY A 230 4.53 -3.93 9.02
N GLU A 231 5.69 -3.56 9.56
CA GLU A 231 7.00 -3.83 8.98
C GLU A 231 7.30 -5.33 8.86
N TYR A 232 6.99 -6.10 9.89
CA TYR A 232 7.28 -7.54 9.91
C TYR A 232 6.62 -8.26 8.74
N TYR A 233 5.33 -8.00 8.51
CA TYR A 233 4.57 -8.59 7.42
C TYR A 233 5.09 -8.13 6.06
N LYS A 234 5.31 -6.82 5.90
CA LYS A 234 5.83 -6.22 4.67
C LYS A 234 7.21 -6.75 4.30
N LYS A 235 8.13 -6.87 5.27
CA LYS A 235 9.51 -7.31 5.03
C LYS A 235 9.71 -8.83 5.15
N SER A 236 8.65 -9.61 5.33
CA SER A 236 8.72 -11.09 5.40
C SER A 236 9.14 -11.74 4.08
N THR A 237 8.91 -11.06 2.96
CA THR A 237 9.29 -11.53 1.62
C THR A 237 10.74 -11.24 1.25
N HIS A 238 11.51 -10.53 2.09
CA HIS A 238 12.90 -10.19 1.81
C HIS A 238 13.76 -11.43 1.55
N GLY A 239 14.41 -11.48 0.40
CA GLY A 239 15.15 -12.63 -0.11
C GLY A 239 14.31 -13.73 -0.77
N ASN A 240 12.96 -13.64 -0.73
CA ASN A 240 12.02 -14.61 -1.28
C ASN A 240 10.79 -13.96 -1.91
N ILE A 241 10.98 -12.88 -2.66
CA ILE A 241 9.90 -11.99 -3.16
C ILE A 241 8.90 -12.68 -4.10
N PHE A 242 9.23 -13.80 -4.69
CA PHE A 242 8.31 -14.59 -5.52
C PHE A 242 7.74 -15.78 -4.75
N LYS A 243 8.58 -16.49 -4.00
CA LYS A 243 8.19 -17.76 -3.37
C LYS A 243 7.18 -17.57 -2.24
N VAL A 244 7.38 -16.59 -1.36
CA VAL A 244 6.48 -16.38 -0.22
C VAL A 244 5.08 -15.99 -0.68
N PRO A 245 4.88 -14.98 -1.55
CA PRO A 245 3.54 -14.68 -2.07
C PRO A 245 2.94 -15.84 -2.89
N ALA A 246 3.75 -16.60 -3.62
CA ALA A 246 3.26 -17.77 -4.37
C ALA A 246 2.64 -18.83 -3.46
N LEU A 247 3.22 -19.09 -2.29
CA LEU A 247 2.67 -20.01 -1.29
C LEU A 247 1.36 -19.48 -0.69
N ASP A 248 1.25 -18.18 -0.49
CA ASP A 248 0.01 -17.54 -0.04
C ASP A 248 -1.11 -17.71 -1.06
N TYR A 249 -0.83 -17.48 -2.34
CA TYR A 249 -1.80 -17.72 -3.42
C TYR A 249 -2.24 -19.18 -3.51
N ILE A 250 -1.33 -20.14 -3.31
CA ILE A 250 -1.65 -21.56 -3.25
C ILE A 250 -2.58 -21.86 -2.06
N ALA A 251 -2.31 -21.29 -0.90
CA ALA A 251 -3.17 -21.45 0.27
C ALA A 251 -4.56 -20.83 0.05
N ALA A 252 -4.61 -19.62 -0.52
CA ALA A 252 -5.86 -18.95 -0.86
C ALA A 252 -6.69 -19.71 -1.88
N ALA A 253 -6.07 -20.30 -2.91
CA ALA A 253 -6.76 -21.11 -3.90
C ALA A 253 -7.40 -22.37 -3.28
N LYS A 254 -6.68 -23.04 -2.38
CA LYS A 254 -7.25 -24.16 -1.61
C LYS A 254 -8.42 -23.72 -0.74
N GLY A 255 -8.36 -22.51 -0.16
CA GLY A 255 -9.46 -21.91 0.60
C GLY A 255 -10.71 -21.70 -0.25
N LEU A 256 -10.59 -21.12 -1.47
CA LEU A 256 -11.72 -20.95 -2.39
C LEU A 256 -12.30 -22.27 -2.89
N ILE A 257 -11.46 -23.27 -3.13
CA ILE A 257 -11.91 -24.62 -3.50
C ILE A 257 -12.71 -25.23 -2.34
N LYS A 258 -12.19 -25.16 -1.12
CA LYS A 258 -12.88 -25.65 0.10
C LYS A 258 -14.22 -24.96 0.33
N ALA A 259 -14.31 -23.66 0.03
CA ALA A 259 -15.55 -22.88 0.12
C ALA A 259 -16.56 -23.19 -0.99
N GLY A 260 -16.23 -24.05 -1.97
CA GLY A 260 -17.11 -24.38 -3.10
C GLY A 260 -17.28 -23.26 -4.13
N ILE A 261 -16.48 -22.20 -4.03
CA ILE A 261 -16.50 -21.06 -4.98
C ILE A 261 -15.72 -21.41 -6.24
N ALA A 262 -14.53 -21.99 -6.08
CA ALA A 262 -13.65 -22.37 -7.18
C ALA A 262 -13.89 -23.80 -7.63
N ASN A 263 -14.01 -24.00 -8.95
CA ASN A 263 -13.92 -25.32 -9.56
C ASN A 263 -12.45 -25.77 -9.56
N PRO A 264 -12.08 -26.87 -8.87
CA PRO A 264 -10.68 -27.28 -8.74
C PRO A 264 -9.99 -27.64 -10.06
N LYS A 265 -10.73 -27.87 -11.14
CA LYS A 265 -10.20 -28.15 -12.47
C LYS A 265 -9.92 -26.88 -13.29
N ASN A 266 -10.33 -25.71 -12.80
CA ASN A 266 -10.31 -24.46 -13.55
C ASN A 266 -9.82 -23.30 -12.68
N VAL A 267 -8.64 -23.44 -12.05
CA VAL A 267 -8.02 -22.42 -11.21
C VAL A 267 -6.75 -21.92 -11.91
N PHE A 268 -6.72 -20.61 -12.19
CA PHE A 268 -5.66 -19.95 -12.94
C PHE A 268 -5.07 -18.79 -12.15
N MET A 269 -3.91 -18.30 -12.60
CA MET A 269 -3.31 -17.06 -12.12
C MET A 269 -3.00 -16.11 -13.28
N MET A 270 -2.97 -14.81 -13.00
CA MET A 270 -2.43 -13.82 -13.93
C MET A 270 -1.57 -12.79 -13.21
N GLY A 271 -0.52 -12.29 -13.90
CA GLY A 271 0.36 -11.29 -13.35
C GLY A 271 1.29 -10.66 -14.39
N ASN A 272 1.66 -9.41 -14.12
CA ASN A 272 2.53 -8.61 -14.96
C ASN A 272 3.84 -8.29 -14.25
N ARG A 273 4.97 -8.29 -14.95
CA ARG A 273 6.31 -7.96 -14.44
C ARG A 273 6.67 -8.77 -13.19
N MET A 274 6.86 -8.13 -12.03
CA MET A 274 7.16 -8.78 -10.74
C MET A 274 6.05 -9.76 -10.32
N ALA A 275 4.78 -9.38 -10.52
CA ALA A 275 3.63 -10.25 -10.28
C ALA A 275 3.67 -11.50 -11.18
N GLY A 276 4.14 -11.37 -12.43
CA GLY A 276 4.39 -12.52 -13.32
C GLY A 276 5.41 -13.50 -12.75
N GLY A 277 6.44 -13.02 -12.05
CA GLY A 277 7.41 -13.87 -11.31
C GLY A 277 6.75 -14.66 -10.18
N VAL A 278 5.78 -14.07 -9.47
CA VAL A 278 4.98 -14.77 -8.45
C VAL A 278 4.13 -15.87 -9.09
N VAL A 279 3.46 -15.58 -10.23
CA VAL A 279 2.68 -16.58 -10.98
C VAL A 279 3.56 -17.77 -11.37
N LEU A 280 4.71 -17.52 -11.99
CA LEU A 280 5.64 -18.60 -12.37
C LEU A 280 6.10 -19.42 -11.16
N SER A 281 6.45 -18.72 -10.06
CA SER A 281 6.84 -19.40 -8.82
C SER A 281 5.72 -20.28 -8.25
N ALA A 282 4.46 -19.89 -8.34
CA ALA A 282 3.32 -20.68 -7.89
C ALA A 282 3.05 -21.90 -8.78
N LEU A 283 3.18 -21.75 -10.10
CA LEU A 283 2.99 -22.86 -11.06
C LEU A 283 4.07 -23.94 -10.94
N MET A 284 5.29 -23.56 -10.50
CA MET A 284 6.40 -24.49 -10.31
C MET A 284 6.37 -25.25 -8.98
N GLN A 285 5.43 -24.98 -8.07
CA GLN A 285 5.31 -25.74 -6.81
C GLN A 285 4.66 -27.12 -7.06
N GLU A 286 5.22 -28.17 -6.42
CA GLU A 286 4.78 -29.57 -6.65
C GLU A 286 3.31 -29.85 -6.42
N LYS A 287 2.65 -29.19 -5.50
CA LYS A 287 1.23 -29.41 -5.17
C LYS A 287 0.39 -28.16 -5.43
N THR A 288 0.71 -27.50 -6.53
CA THR A 288 -0.04 -26.31 -6.94
C THR A 288 -1.48 -26.69 -7.34
N PRO A 289 -2.49 -25.92 -6.92
CA PRO A 289 -3.85 -26.09 -7.41
C PRO A 289 -4.09 -25.40 -8.76
N PHE A 290 -3.13 -24.62 -9.24
CA PHE A 290 -3.24 -23.87 -10.49
C PHE A 290 -2.99 -24.77 -11.70
N VAL A 291 -3.95 -24.77 -12.63
CA VAL A 291 -3.86 -25.55 -13.89
C VAL A 291 -3.16 -24.78 -15.01
N GLY A 292 -2.96 -23.47 -14.83
CA GLY A 292 -2.25 -22.60 -15.78
C GLY A 292 -2.16 -21.16 -15.31
N GLY A 293 -1.44 -20.33 -16.07
CA GLY A 293 -1.27 -18.91 -15.76
C GLY A 293 -1.03 -18.05 -16.99
N ILE A 294 -1.41 -16.77 -16.88
CA ILE A 294 -1.14 -15.71 -17.85
C ILE A 294 -0.09 -14.80 -17.26
N VAL A 295 1.06 -14.70 -17.92
CA VAL A 295 2.17 -13.83 -17.51
C VAL A 295 2.51 -12.85 -18.61
N ILE A 296 2.61 -11.57 -18.24
CA ILE A 296 2.93 -10.49 -19.18
C ILE A 296 4.26 -9.89 -18.76
N SER A 297 5.28 -10.02 -19.66
CA SER A 297 6.63 -9.52 -19.44
C SER A 297 7.16 -9.88 -18.02
N PRO A 298 7.13 -11.17 -17.62
CA PRO A 298 7.49 -11.56 -16.27
C PRO A 298 8.96 -11.30 -15.98
N VAL A 299 9.27 -10.95 -14.73
CA VAL A 299 10.65 -10.95 -14.23
C VAL A 299 11.02 -12.39 -13.88
N THR A 300 11.82 -13.02 -14.73
CA THR A 300 12.28 -14.42 -14.58
C THR A 300 13.69 -14.52 -14.02
N ASP A 301 14.48 -13.46 -14.20
CA ASP A 301 15.86 -13.37 -13.73
C ASP A 301 16.06 -12.04 -12.99
N LEU A 302 16.25 -12.15 -11.67
CA LEU A 302 16.46 -11.00 -10.81
C LEU A 302 17.87 -10.42 -10.97
N VAL A 303 18.85 -11.21 -11.35
CA VAL A 303 20.26 -10.76 -11.50
C VAL A 303 20.36 -9.77 -12.66
N ASN A 304 19.66 -10.04 -13.75
CA ASN A 304 19.65 -9.20 -14.97
C ASN A 304 18.50 -8.17 -14.99
N TYR A 305 17.71 -8.10 -13.93
CA TYR A 305 16.65 -7.12 -13.82
C TYR A 305 17.19 -5.74 -13.39
N ASN A 306 16.46 -4.98 -12.65
CA ASN A 306 16.88 -3.70 -12.10
C ASN A 306 17.73 -3.91 -10.84
N LYS A 307 19.03 -3.59 -10.90
CA LYS A 307 19.98 -3.79 -9.79
C LYS A 307 19.49 -3.15 -8.47
N ALA A 308 18.94 -1.94 -8.50
CA ALA A 308 18.44 -1.27 -7.30
C ALA A 308 17.24 -2.00 -6.67
N VAL A 309 16.39 -2.65 -7.48
CA VAL A 309 15.27 -3.48 -7.00
C VAL A 309 15.83 -4.76 -6.37
N VAL A 310 16.79 -5.40 -7.03
CA VAL A 310 17.41 -6.65 -6.55
C VAL A 310 18.14 -6.42 -5.22
N GLU A 311 18.99 -5.40 -5.15
CA GLU A 311 19.73 -5.06 -3.92
C GLU A 311 18.78 -4.71 -2.76
N ARG A 312 17.64 -4.08 -3.05
CA ARG A 312 16.66 -3.70 -2.04
C ARG A 312 15.89 -4.88 -1.48
N TYR A 313 15.34 -5.74 -2.33
CA TYR A 313 14.39 -6.77 -1.92
C TYR A 313 14.99 -8.17 -1.78
N MET A 314 16.21 -8.38 -2.27
CA MET A 314 16.91 -9.65 -2.16
C MET A 314 18.09 -9.50 -1.20
N LYS A 315 18.39 -10.54 -0.45
CA LYS A 315 19.69 -10.60 0.24
C LYS A 315 20.76 -10.49 -0.84
N GLN A 316 21.75 -9.61 -0.65
CA GLN A 316 22.89 -9.57 -1.55
C GLN A 316 23.42 -11.00 -1.72
N HIS A 317 23.33 -11.54 -2.92
CA HIS A 317 24.22 -12.60 -3.29
C HIS A 317 25.58 -11.92 -3.35
N GLY A 318 26.46 -12.30 -2.44
CA GLY A 318 27.72 -11.64 -2.22
C GLY A 318 28.33 -11.21 -3.53
N ALA A 319 28.84 -10.00 -3.55
CA ALA A 319 29.73 -9.58 -4.59
C ALA A 319 30.88 -10.61 -4.63
N THR A 320 30.79 -11.54 -5.55
CA THR A 320 31.94 -12.31 -6.02
C THR A 320 32.49 -11.60 -7.23
#